data_ce057db8ccb0d2b0436890735f0470d7
#
_entry.id   ce057db8ccb0d2b0436890735f0470d7
#
_cell.length_a   1.000
_cell.length_b   1.000
_cell.length_c   1.000
_cell.angle_alpha   90.00
_cell.angle_beta   90.00
_cell.angle_gamma   90.00
#
_symmetry.space_group_name_H-M   'P 1'
#
loop_
_entity.id
_entity.type
_entity.pdbx_description
1 polymer ?
#
loop_
_entity_poly.entity_id
_entity_poly.type
_entity_poly.pdbx_seq_one_letter_code
_entity_poly.pdbx_strand_id
1 'polypeptide(L)'
;MFHYIKGVAAMRFEGGVVIETGGIGYEIFVPDNSPVYLAESGQTVMVYTVMAVREDDVSLYGFHDKETLELFKKLITVNGVGAKAAMSILSIMPAVEIKKAIVFDDAAALTKANGIGKKIAQRITLELKDKMGAVGGLAEAAEKTVSDSGKAEAINALISLGYSRSEAITALADVSEEHLSVEEYIKRALKGIGR
;
A
#
# COMPACT_ATOMS: atom_id res chain seq x y z
N MET A 1 5.51 10.53 23.75
CA MET A 1 5.22 10.00 22.40
C MET A 1 4.28 10.96 21.69
N PHE A 2 4.55 11.34 20.45
CA PHE A 2 3.70 12.24 19.67
C PHE A 2 2.66 11.42 18.91
N HIS A 3 1.38 11.80 18.98
CA HIS A 3 0.30 11.14 18.23
C HIS A 3 0.09 11.78 16.86
N TYR A 4 0.14 13.10 16.84
CA TYR A 4 0.15 13.91 15.62
C TYR A 4 0.88 15.23 15.89
N ILE A 5 1.34 15.86 14.81
CA ILE A 5 1.88 17.20 14.82
C ILE A 5 1.06 18.03 13.84
N LYS A 6 0.53 19.17 14.29
CA LYS A 6 -0.17 20.15 13.45
C LYS A 6 0.63 21.42 13.45
N GLY A 7 1.01 21.89 12.27
CA GLY A 7 1.83 23.09 12.12
C GLY A 7 1.96 23.49 10.66
N VAL A 8 2.90 24.36 10.39
CA VAL A 8 3.16 24.88 9.05
C VAL A 8 4.27 24.07 8.38
N ALA A 9 4.07 23.65 7.14
CA ALA A 9 5.13 23.04 6.32
C ALA A 9 6.17 24.14 6.01
N ALA A 10 7.31 24.10 6.69
CA ALA A 10 8.35 25.14 6.58
C ALA A 10 9.29 24.86 5.39
N MET A 11 9.79 23.63 5.27
CA MET A 11 10.69 23.22 4.19
C MET A 11 10.59 21.72 3.94
N ARG A 12 11.09 21.28 2.77
CA ARG A 12 11.25 19.87 2.42
C ARG A 12 12.72 19.48 2.45
N PHE A 13 12.96 18.22 2.76
CA PHE A 13 14.25 17.56 2.60
C PHE A 13 14.04 16.20 1.94
N GLU A 14 15.09 15.50 1.60
CA GLU A 14 15.00 14.19 0.93
C GLU A 14 14.25 13.16 1.82
N GLY A 15 13.09 12.72 1.37
CA GLY A 15 12.21 11.77 2.09
C GLY A 15 11.44 12.36 3.26
N GLY A 16 11.35 13.71 3.40
CA GLY A 16 10.66 14.31 4.52
C GLY A 16 10.33 15.79 4.42
N VAL A 17 9.71 16.29 5.46
CA VAL A 17 9.27 17.68 5.60
C VAL A 17 9.54 18.18 7.01
N VAL A 18 9.89 19.45 7.15
CA VAL A 18 9.94 20.13 8.44
C VAL A 18 8.59 20.79 8.71
N ILE A 19 7.96 20.39 9.80
CA ILE A 19 6.72 21.00 10.28
C ILE A 19 7.06 21.90 11.48
N GLU A 20 6.79 23.19 11.34
CA GLU A 20 6.97 24.15 12.40
C GLU A 20 5.69 24.33 13.23
N THR A 21 5.82 24.20 14.54
CA THR A 21 4.75 24.50 15.49
C THR A 21 5.34 25.05 16.79
N GLY A 22 4.81 26.16 17.27
CA GLY A 22 5.28 26.79 18.51
C GLY A 22 6.75 27.26 18.46
N GLY A 23 7.28 27.58 17.28
CA GLY A 23 8.68 27.99 17.12
C GLY A 23 9.69 26.83 17.09
N ILE A 24 9.20 25.59 17.01
CA ILE A 24 10.02 24.38 16.91
C ILE A 24 9.78 23.73 15.55
N GLY A 25 10.84 23.45 14.79
CA GLY A 25 10.78 22.69 13.54
C GLY A 25 11.02 21.20 13.80
N TYR A 26 10.06 20.37 13.43
CA TYR A 26 10.15 18.91 13.52
C TYR A 26 10.48 18.32 12.16
N GLU A 27 11.59 17.63 12.03
CA GLU A 27 11.90 16.81 10.86
C GLU A 27 11.07 15.53 10.88
N ILE A 28 10.26 15.35 9.86
CA ILE A 28 9.33 14.21 9.77
C ILE A 28 9.52 13.53 8.42
N PHE A 29 9.94 12.27 8.43
CA PHE A 29 9.97 11.44 7.23
C PHE A 29 8.55 11.10 6.80
N VAL A 30 8.21 11.36 5.54
CA VAL A 30 6.87 11.13 4.97
C VAL A 30 6.99 10.44 3.61
N PRO A 31 5.99 9.64 3.17
CA PRO A 31 6.00 9.08 1.83
C PRO A 31 6.05 10.18 0.76
N ASP A 32 6.86 10.01 -0.29
CA ASP A 32 7.09 11.03 -1.32
C ASP A 32 5.82 11.40 -2.11
N ASN A 33 4.86 10.48 -2.18
CA ASN A 33 3.56 10.69 -2.83
C ASN A 33 2.48 11.23 -1.87
N SER A 34 2.81 11.51 -0.61
CA SER A 34 1.82 11.95 0.37
C SER A 34 1.45 13.43 0.19
N PRO A 35 0.18 13.82 0.49
CA PRO A 35 -0.22 15.22 0.50
C PRO A 35 0.63 16.09 1.42
N VAL A 36 1.20 15.51 2.48
CA VAL A 36 2.08 16.22 3.41
C VAL A 36 3.42 16.59 2.75
N TYR A 37 4.00 15.66 1.97
CA TYR A 37 5.24 15.94 1.24
C TYR A 37 5.02 16.95 0.12
N LEU A 38 3.85 16.92 -0.52
CA LEU A 38 3.48 17.81 -1.62
C LEU A 38 2.99 19.18 -1.15
N ALA A 39 2.75 19.37 0.16
CA ALA A 39 2.27 20.63 0.72
C ALA A 39 3.18 21.81 0.36
N GLU A 40 2.61 22.95 0.04
CA GLU A 40 3.37 24.17 -0.22
C GLU A 40 3.98 24.72 1.08
N SER A 41 5.12 25.40 0.95
CA SER A 41 5.72 26.11 2.09
C SER A 41 4.76 27.19 2.61
N GLY A 42 4.55 27.21 3.92
CA GLY A 42 3.56 28.06 4.57
C GLY A 42 2.17 27.41 4.75
N GLN A 43 1.89 26.27 4.13
CA GLN A 43 0.63 25.57 4.29
C GLN A 43 0.53 24.87 5.65
N THR A 44 -0.62 25.02 6.31
CA THR A 44 -0.90 24.29 7.56
C THR A 44 -1.29 22.85 7.25
N VAL A 45 -0.59 21.91 7.87
CA VAL A 45 -0.82 20.46 7.73
C VAL A 45 -0.97 19.80 9.09
N MET A 46 -1.64 18.66 9.13
CA MET A 46 -1.69 17.77 10.28
C MET A 46 -1.12 16.40 9.87
N VAL A 47 -0.18 15.90 10.66
CA VAL A 47 0.59 14.69 10.35
C VAL A 47 0.49 13.73 11.52
N TYR A 48 -0.07 12.55 11.30
CA TYR A 48 -0.05 11.46 12.30
C TYR A 48 1.33 10.86 12.37
N THR A 49 1.90 10.70 13.57
CA THR A 49 3.31 10.37 13.72
C THR A 49 3.57 9.07 14.46
N VAL A 50 4.67 8.42 14.08
CA VAL A 50 5.33 7.35 14.83
C VAL A 50 6.74 7.80 15.13
N MET A 51 7.14 7.76 16.40
CA MET A 51 8.50 8.01 16.82
C MET A 51 9.25 6.68 16.95
N ALA A 52 10.31 6.53 16.20
CA ALA A 52 11.24 5.42 16.31
C ALA A 52 12.47 5.88 17.10
N VAL A 53 12.72 5.23 18.22
CA VAL A 53 13.87 5.51 19.10
C VAL A 53 14.84 4.34 18.97
N ARG A 54 16.09 4.65 18.62
CA ARG A 54 17.22 3.71 18.59
C ARG A 54 18.31 4.22 19.51
N GLU A 55 19.35 3.45 19.72
CA GLU A 55 20.46 3.84 20.57
C GLU A 55 21.18 5.11 20.07
N ASP A 56 21.24 5.28 18.75
CA ASP A 56 21.99 6.33 18.04
C ASP A 56 21.11 7.32 17.26
N ASP A 57 19.79 7.12 17.24
CA ASP A 57 18.89 7.93 16.43
C ASP A 57 17.47 8.02 17.00
N VAL A 58 16.85 9.18 16.81
CA VAL A 58 15.43 9.42 17.07
C VAL A 58 14.79 9.97 15.79
N SER A 59 13.98 9.15 15.14
CA SER A 59 13.31 9.52 13.89
C SER A 59 11.81 9.64 14.08
N LEU A 60 11.19 10.64 13.41
CA LEU A 60 9.74 10.77 13.28
C LEU A 60 9.31 10.36 11.88
N TYR A 61 8.36 9.44 11.80
CA TYR A 61 7.68 9.04 10.56
C TYR A 61 6.27 9.59 10.59
N GLY A 62 5.83 10.20 9.49
CA GLY A 62 4.56 10.93 9.42
C GLY A 62 3.67 10.48 8.26
N PHE A 63 2.36 10.55 8.50
CA PHE A 63 1.33 10.09 7.54
C PHE A 63 0.16 11.07 7.55
N HIS A 64 -0.43 11.30 6.38
CA HIS A 64 -1.56 12.22 6.24
C HIS A 64 -2.86 11.69 6.87
N ASP A 65 -2.98 10.37 7.03
CA ASP A 65 -4.13 9.70 7.61
C ASP A 65 -3.72 8.53 8.53
N LYS A 66 -4.70 8.07 9.33
CA LYS A 66 -4.49 6.96 10.26
C LYS A 66 -4.40 5.60 9.57
N GLU A 67 -5.01 5.45 8.40
CA GLU A 67 -5.00 4.19 7.65
C GLU A 67 -3.59 3.88 7.15
N THR A 68 -2.92 4.87 6.57
CA THR A 68 -1.54 4.78 6.13
C THR A 68 -0.58 4.57 7.31
N LEU A 69 -0.83 5.26 8.44
CA LEU A 69 -0.09 5.05 9.69
C LEU A 69 -0.18 3.59 10.18
N GLU A 70 -1.39 3.02 10.23
CA GLU A 70 -1.58 1.63 10.69
C GLU A 70 -0.97 0.61 9.70
N LEU A 71 -1.02 0.89 8.41
CA LEU A 71 -0.34 0.07 7.40
C LEU A 71 1.19 0.09 7.61
N PHE A 72 1.78 1.28 7.84
CA PHE A 72 3.20 1.39 8.17
C PHE A 72 3.56 0.54 9.39
N LYS A 73 2.78 0.65 10.47
CA LYS A 73 3.00 -0.14 11.69
C LYS A 73 2.97 -1.65 11.42
N LYS A 74 2.04 -2.11 10.57
CA LYS A 74 1.97 -3.52 10.17
C LYS A 74 3.17 -3.93 9.33
N LEU A 75 3.58 -3.12 8.35
CA LEU A 75 4.73 -3.40 7.49
C LEU A 75 6.02 -3.59 8.31
N ILE A 76 6.28 -2.74 9.30
CA ILE A 76 7.49 -2.85 10.12
C ILE A 76 7.49 -4.04 11.11
N THR A 77 6.35 -4.73 11.29
CA THR A 77 6.33 -6.00 12.08
C THR A 77 6.87 -7.18 11.29
N VAL A 78 6.98 -7.06 9.95
CA VAL A 78 7.48 -8.13 9.10
C VAL A 78 8.99 -8.20 9.18
N ASN A 79 9.52 -9.38 9.47
CA ASN A 79 10.97 -9.57 9.59
C ASN A 79 11.68 -9.24 8.25
N GLY A 80 12.65 -8.34 8.32
CA GLY A 80 13.37 -7.81 7.16
C GLY A 80 12.77 -6.54 6.56
N VAL A 81 11.67 -6.01 7.13
CA VAL A 81 11.08 -4.72 6.74
C VAL A 81 11.35 -3.70 7.82
N GLY A 82 12.36 -2.87 7.64
CA GLY A 82 12.62 -1.72 8.49
C GLY A 82 11.79 -0.49 8.06
N ALA A 83 11.88 0.59 8.84
CA ALA A 83 11.14 1.82 8.57
C ALA A 83 11.42 2.38 7.16
N LYS A 84 12.69 2.42 6.71
CA LYS A 84 13.03 2.87 5.34
C LYS A 84 12.36 2.04 4.25
N ALA A 85 12.34 0.72 4.40
CA ALA A 85 11.70 -0.18 3.45
C ALA A 85 10.17 0.00 3.43
N ALA A 86 9.54 0.15 4.61
CA ALA A 86 8.13 0.45 4.73
C ALA A 86 7.77 1.80 4.09
N MET A 87 8.58 2.85 4.31
CA MET A 87 8.39 4.15 3.67
C MET A 87 8.52 4.06 2.15
N SER A 88 9.49 3.30 1.63
CA SER A 88 9.65 3.06 0.19
C SER A 88 8.40 2.38 -0.40
N ILE A 89 7.82 1.39 0.27
CA ILE A 89 6.56 0.76 -0.17
C ILE A 89 5.43 1.80 -0.22
N LEU A 90 5.29 2.61 0.81
CA LEU A 90 4.23 3.63 0.91
C LEU A 90 4.42 4.79 -0.08
N SER A 91 5.63 4.99 -0.61
CA SER A 91 5.94 6.03 -1.61
C SER A 91 5.61 5.61 -3.04
N ILE A 92 5.57 4.30 -3.35
CA ILE A 92 5.35 3.83 -4.73
C ILE A 92 3.87 3.69 -5.10
N MET A 93 2.97 3.49 -4.11
CA MET A 93 1.53 3.32 -4.36
C MET A 93 0.69 3.70 -3.13
N PRO A 94 -0.60 4.06 -3.32
CA PRO A 94 -1.52 4.35 -2.22
C PRO A 94 -1.73 3.15 -1.28
N ALA A 95 -2.05 3.43 -0.01
CA ALA A 95 -2.28 2.41 1.02
C ALA A 95 -3.31 1.34 0.60
N VAL A 96 -4.38 1.75 -0.11
CA VAL A 96 -5.42 0.84 -0.61
C VAL A 96 -4.83 -0.17 -1.60
N GLU A 97 -3.97 0.26 -2.52
CA GLU A 97 -3.34 -0.63 -3.51
C GLU A 97 -2.32 -1.57 -2.86
N ILE A 98 -1.58 -1.10 -1.84
CA ILE A 98 -0.69 -1.98 -1.05
C ILE A 98 -1.50 -3.06 -0.35
N LYS A 99 -2.62 -2.70 0.28
CA LYS A 99 -3.52 -3.67 0.93
C LYS A 99 -4.07 -4.69 -0.06
N LYS A 100 -4.49 -4.25 -1.26
CA LYS A 100 -4.92 -5.16 -2.32
C LYS A 100 -3.79 -6.12 -2.72
N ALA A 101 -2.58 -5.59 -2.97
CA ALA A 101 -1.42 -6.42 -3.32
C ALA A 101 -1.14 -7.49 -2.26
N ILE A 102 -1.27 -7.14 -0.97
CA ILE A 102 -1.10 -8.10 0.13
C ILE A 102 -2.20 -9.16 0.15
N VAL A 103 -3.48 -8.75 0.07
CA VAL A 103 -4.64 -9.66 0.12
C VAL A 103 -4.64 -10.64 -1.07
N PHE A 104 -4.27 -10.14 -2.25
CA PHE A 104 -4.25 -10.94 -3.50
C PHE A 104 -2.92 -11.64 -3.77
N ASP A 105 -1.98 -11.60 -2.80
CA ASP A 105 -0.65 -12.21 -2.92
C ASP A 105 0.16 -11.70 -4.13
N ASP A 106 -0.02 -10.42 -4.49
CA ASP A 106 0.72 -9.76 -5.56
C ASP A 106 2.08 -9.24 -5.03
N ALA A 107 2.98 -10.19 -4.72
CA ALA A 107 4.32 -9.85 -4.28
C ALA A 107 5.11 -9.05 -5.33
N ALA A 108 4.79 -9.20 -6.63
CA ALA A 108 5.47 -8.49 -7.70
C ALA A 108 5.26 -6.97 -7.64
N ALA A 109 4.05 -6.52 -7.28
CA ALA A 109 3.76 -5.11 -7.08
C ALA A 109 4.65 -4.49 -6.00
N LEU A 110 4.90 -5.20 -4.91
CA LEU A 110 5.71 -4.73 -3.79
C LEU A 110 7.21 -4.68 -4.11
N THR A 111 7.71 -5.51 -5.03
CA THR A 111 9.14 -5.50 -5.43
C THR A 111 9.56 -4.23 -6.16
N LYS A 112 8.62 -3.40 -6.59
CA LYS A 112 8.90 -2.08 -7.18
C LYS A 112 9.47 -1.09 -6.17
N ALA A 113 9.26 -1.35 -4.87
CA ALA A 113 9.79 -0.51 -3.79
C ALA A 113 11.28 -0.76 -3.59
N ASN A 114 12.04 0.31 -3.42
CA ASN A 114 13.48 0.23 -3.20
C ASN A 114 13.80 -0.54 -1.91
N GLY A 115 14.71 -1.50 -1.97
CA GLY A 115 15.07 -2.35 -0.84
C GLY A 115 14.13 -3.54 -0.59
N ILE A 116 13.10 -3.75 -1.44
CA ILE A 116 12.17 -4.89 -1.34
C ILE A 116 12.46 -5.92 -2.42
N GLY A 117 13.21 -6.96 -2.06
CA GLY A 117 13.43 -8.11 -2.93
C GLY A 117 12.26 -9.11 -2.89
N LYS A 118 12.24 -10.03 -3.86
CA LYS A 118 11.19 -11.06 -4.01
C LYS A 118 10.88 -11.82 -2.70
N LYS A 119 11.92 -12.21 -1.94
CA LYS A 119 11.74 -12.94 -0.67
C LYS A 119 11.03 -12.10 0.40
N ILE A 120 11.36 -10.81 0.50
CA ILE A 120 10.72 -9.89 1.45
C ILE A 120 9.28 -9.60 1.02
N ALA A 121 9.05 -9.34 -0.27
CA ALA A 121 7.71 -9.12 -0.81
C ALA A 121 6.77 -10.31 -0.54
N GLN A 122 7.21 -11.54 -0.79
CA GLN A 122 6.45 -12.76 -0.49
C GLN A 122 6.18 -12.92 1.02
N ARG A 123 7.14 -12.56 1.88
CA ARG A 123 6.95 -12.58 3.33
C ARG A 123 5.90 -11.56 3.76
N ILE A 124 5.92 -10.34 3.19
CA ILE A 124 4.92 -9.30 3.48
C ILE A 124 3.52 -9.81 3.15
N THR A 125 3.31 -10.36 1.95
CA THR A 125 1.99 -10.87 1.56
C THR A 125 1.54 -12.02 2.47
N LEU A 126 2.42 -12.97 2.79
CA LEU A 126 2.11 -14.11 3.65
C LEU A 126 1.76 -13.70 5.09
N GLU A 127 2.59 -12.86 5.73
CA GLU A 127 2.44 -12.51 7.15
C GLU A 127 1.33 -11.49 7.41
N LEU A 128 1.00 -10.66 6.41
CA LEU A 128 0.04 -9.57 6.57
C LEU A 128 -1.33 -9.85 5.95
N LYS A 129 -1.50 -10.88 5.12
CA LYS A 129 -2.77 -11.20 4.46
C LYS A 129 -3.95 -11.20 5.43
N ASP A 130 -3.85 -11.97 6.49
CA ASP A 130 -4.92 -12.11 7.49
C ASP A 130 -5.06 -10.87 8.41
N LYS A 131 -4.05 -9.99 8.43
CA LYS A 131 -4.01 -8.78 9.26
C LYS A 131 -4.54 -7.54 8.54
N MET A 132 -4.82 -7.62 7.24
CA MET A 132 -5.26 -6.43 6.46
C MET A 132 -6.71 -6.04 6.71
N GLY A 133 -7.52 -6.91 7.29
CA GLY A 133 -8.96 -6.69 7.48
C GLY A 133 -9.73 -6.74 6.15
N ALA A 134 -11.04 -6.56 6.22
CA ALA A 134 -11.87 -6.50 5.03
C ALA A 134 -11.53 -5.23 4.22
N VAL A 135 -10.80 -5.39 3.13
CA VAL A 135 -10.61 -4.33 2.14
C VAL A 135 -11.88 -4.27 1.29
N GLY A 136 -12.93 -3.58 1.81
CA GLY A 136 -14.13 -3.29 1.04
C GLY A 136 -14.84 -4.48 0.38
N GLY A 137 -14.90 -5.67 1.06
CA GLY A 137 -15.49 -6.89 0.47
C GLY A 137 -14.58 -7.65 -0.51
N LEU A 138 -13.39 -7.13 -0.80
CA LEU A 138 -12.47 -7.73 -1.77
C LEU A 138 -11.86 -9.08 -1.31
N ALA A 139 -11.79 -9.32 0.01
CA ALA A 139 -11.34 -10.60 0.54
C ALA A 139 -12.33 -11.73 0.19
N GLU A 140 -13.65 -11.46 0.31
CA GLU A 140 -14.69 -12.41 -0.09
C GLU A 140 -14.73 -12.64 -1.60
N ALA A 141 -14.42 -11.60 -2.40
CA ALA A 141 -14.31 -11.71 -3.85
C ALA A 141 -13.11 -12.58 -4.25
N ALA A 142 -11.98 -12.47 -3.55
CA ALA A 142 -10.79 -13.29 -3.81
C ALA A 142 -11.05 -14.79 -3.50
N GLU A 143 -11.76 -15.10 -2.40
CA GLU A 143 -12.12 -16.49 -2.06
C GLU A 143 -13.09 -17.10 -3.06
N LYS A 144 -14.08 -16.34 -3.52
CA LYS A 144 -15.05 -16.80 -4.53
C LYS A 144 -14.42 -17.04 -5.91
N THR A 145 -13.45 -16.23 -6.32
CA THR A 145 -12.76 -16.40 -7.61
C THR A 145 -11.81 -17.60 -7.63
N VAL A 146 -11.26 -18.00 -6.50
CA VAL A 146 -10.36 -19.17 -6.40
C VAL A 146 -11.14 -20.48 -6.37
N SER A 147 -12.42 -20.48 -5.98
CA SER A 147 -13.26 -21.67 -5.98
C SER A 147 -13.78 -22.10 -7.38
N ASP A 148 -13.74 -21.20 -8.37
CA ASP A 148 -14.07 -21.47 -9.77
C ASP A 148 -12.79 -21.67 -10.59
N SER A 149 -12.56 -22.89 -11.09
CA SER A 149 -11.35 -23.20 -11.87
C SER A 149 -11.21 -22.34 -13.14
N GLY A 150 -12.30 -21.95 -13.78
CA GLY A 150 -12.31 -21.09 -14.96
C GLY A 150 -11.88 -19.66 -14.63
N LYS A 151 -12.31 -19.12 -13.50
CA LYS A 151 -11.87 -17.79 -13.01
C LYS A 151 -10.39 -17.81 -12.63
N ALA A 152 -9.90 -18.88 -12.00
CA ALA A 152 -8.48 -18.99 -11.63
C ALA A 152 -7.56 -19.02 -12.87
N GLU A 153 -7.96 -19.74 -13.94
CA GLU A 153 -7.23 -19.74 -15.21
C GLU A 153 -7.29 -18.37 -15.91
N ALA A 154 -8.44 -17.69 -15.88
CA ALA A 154 -8.60 -16.36 -16.45
C ALA A 154 -7.71 -15.32 -15.73
N ILE A 155 -7.53 -15.41 -14.41
CA ILE A 155 -6.58 -14.58 -13.65
C ILE A 155 -5.16 -14.76 -14.19
N ASN A 156 -4.70 -15.99 -14.35
CA ASN A 156 -3.36 -16.27 -14.85
C ASN A 156 -3.15 -15.77 -16.29
N ALA A 157 -4.17 -15.88 -17.13
CA ALA A 157 -4.13 -15.36 -18.49
C ALA A 157 -4.05 -13.81 -18.51
N LEU A 158 -4.82 -13.10 -17.67
CA LEU A 158 -4.75 -11.65 -17.55
C LEU A 158 -3.39 -11.18 -17.03
N ILE A 159 -2.78 -11.90 -16.08
CA ILE A 159 -1.42 -11.63 -15.61
C ILE A 159 -0.41 -11.79 -16.75
N SER A 160 -0.57 -12.81 -17.59
CA SER A 160 0.28 -13.03 -18.77
C SER A 160 0.14 -11.92 -19.82
N LEU A 161 -1.01 -11.23 -19.86
CA LEU A 161 -1.27 -10.05 -20.69
C LEU A 161 -0.73 -8.75 -20.08
N GLY A 162 -0.13 -8.80 -18.88
CA GLY A 162 0.53 -7.67 -18.23
C GLY A 162 -0.29 -6.96 -17.14
N TYR A 163 -1.48 -7.44 -16.82
CA TYR A 163 -2.27 -6.93 -15.70
C TYR A 163 -1.70 -7.44 -14.37
N SER A 164 -1.79 -6.62 -13.30
CA SER A 164 -1.47 -7.09 -11.96
C SER A 164 -2.50 -8.13 -11.49
N ARG A 165 -2.10 -8.98 -10.55
CA ARG A 165 -3.02 -9.97 -9.96
C ARG A 165 -4.25 -9.30 -9.33
N SER A 166 -4.07 -8.16 -8.69
CA SER A 166 -5.16 -7.40 -8.06
C SER A 166 -6.16 -6.86 -9.09
N GLU A 167 -5.69 -6.33 -10.22
CA GLU A 167 -6.54 -5.85 -11.31
C GLU A 167 -7.33 -7.01 -11.95
N ALA A 168 -6.66 -8.14 -12.19
CA ALA A 168 -7.29 -9.33 -12.75
C ALA A 168 -8.42 -9.87 -11.84
N ILE A 169 -8.19 -9.97 -10.52
CA ILE A 169 -9.19 -10.43 -9.57
C ILE A 169 -10.35 -9.44 -9.46
N THR A 170 -10.06 -8.13 -9.38
CA THR A 170 -11.11 -7.10 -9.30
C THR A 170 -12.00 -7.12 -10.55
N ALA A 171 -11.39 -7.21 -11.73
CA ALA A 171 -12.14 -7.27 -12.99
C ALA A 171 -13.02 -8.54 -13.11
N LEU A 172 -12.55 -9.66 -12.58
CA LEU A 172 -13.32 -10.92 -12.58
C LEU A 172 -14.36 -11.00 -11.44
N ALA A 173 -14.20 -10.22 -10.37
CA ALA A 173 -15.21 -10.10 -9.32
C ALA A 173 -16.49 -9.40 -9.82
N ASP A 174 -16.35 -8.47 -10.76
CA ASP A 174 -17.48 -7.78 -11.40
C ASP A 174 -18.25 -8.68 -12.41
N VAL A 175 -17.69 -9.85 -12.77
CA VAL A 175 -18.38 -10.85 -13.62
C VAL A 175 -19.24 -11.74 -12.73
N SER A 176 -20.54 -11.45 -12.70
CA SER A 176 -21.53 -12.13 -11.85
C SER A 176 -21.92 -13.53 -12.32
N GLU A 177 -21.68 -13.86 -13.59
CA GLU A 177 -22.04 -15.18 -14.13
C GLU A 177 -20.98 -16.23 -13.75
N GLU A 178 -21.47 -17.43 -13.42
CA GLU A 178 -20.68 -18.59 -13.03
C GLU A 178 -20.57 -19.60 -14.19
N HIS A 179 -19.54 -20.44 -14.16
CA HIS A 179 -19.31 -21.52 -15.13
C HIS A 179 -19.12 -21.07 -16.59
N LEU A 180 -18.59 -19.89 -16.81
CA LEU A 180 -18.18 -19.42 -18.13
C LEU A 180 -16.88 -20.11 -18.60
N SER A 181 -16.64 -20.11 -19.91
CA SER A 181 -15.33 -20.48 -20.42
C SER A 181 -14.26 -19.45 -20.03
N VAL A 182 -12.99 -19.86 -19.96
CA VAL A 182 -11.85 -19.00 -19.62
C VAL A 182 -11.81 -17.78 -20.57
N GLU A 183 -12.05 -17.99 -21.86
CA GLU A 183 -12.09 -16.93 -22.88
C GLU A 183 -13.20 -15.91 -22.61
N GLU A 184 -14.38 -16.37 -22.20
CA GLU A 184 -15.50 -15.47 -21.91
C GLU A 184 -15.26 -14.67 -20.63
N TYR A 185 -14.64 -15.28 -19.60
CA TYR A 185 -14.20 -14.57 -18.39
C TYR A 185 -13.21 -13.46 -18.73
N ILE A 186 -12.18 -13.75 -19.53
CA ILE A 186 -11.18 -12.76 -19.96
C ILE A 186 -11.83 -11.63 -20.74
N LYS A 187 -12.69 -11.94 -21.70
CA LYS A 187 -13.38 -10.95 -22.55
C LYS A 187 -14.25 -9.99 -21.74
N ARG A 188 -14.94 -10.49 -20.71
CA ARG A 188 -15.77 -9.64 -19.83
C ARG A 188 -14.93 -8.81 -18.89
N ALA A 189 -13.90 -9.39 -18.29
CA ALA A 189 -12.96 -8.67 -17.44
C ALA A 189 -12.31 -7.50 -18.18
N LEU A 190 -11.83 -7.71 -19.41
CA LEU A 190 -11.21 -6.66 -20.23
C LEU A 190 -12.18 -5.52 -20.59
N LYS A 191 -13.47 -5.80 -20.74
CA LYS A 191 -14.49 -4.75 -20.92
C LYS A 191 -14.70 -3.87 -19.69
N GLY A 192 -14.44 -4.43 -18.49
CA GLY A 192 -14.53 -3.72 -17.21
C GLY A 192 -13.30 -2.83 -16.94
N ILE A 193 -12.11 -3.32 -17.28
CA ILE A 193 -10.85 -2.59 -17.07
C ILE A 193 -10.72 -1.37 -18.00
N GLY A 194 -11.35 -1.39 -19.17
CA GLY A 194 -11.27 -0.31 -20.18
C GLY A 194 -12.26 0.85 -19.99
N ARG A 195 -12.94 0.90 -18.86
CA ARG A 195 -13.83 2.01 -18.48
C ARG A 195 -13.24 2.76 -17.31
#